data_80ea24b0485b637c5177bb44bbc09cf0
#
_entry.id   80ea24b0485b637c5177bb44bbc09cf0
#
_cell.length_a   1.000
_cell.length_b   1.000
_cell.length_c   1.000
_cell.angle_alpha   90.00
_cell.angle_beta   90.00
_cell.angle_gamma   90.00
#
_symmetry.space_group_name_H-M   'P 1'
#
loop_
_entity.id
_entity.type
_entity.pdbx_description
1 polymer ?
#
loop_
_entity_poly.entity_id
_entity_poly.type
_entity_poly.pdbx_seq_one_letter_code
_entity_poly.pdbx_strand_id
1 'polypeptide(L)'
;AAALMAPPTDRHLLNAGFKRLVYMGDEFKNVPFSALQAMQKQIQEEPDVTQRMVNAVTKALYWTRANRDGAIDIIMKAGRMNERPVAASLYDLMRDAYIPGLSAEGLYKRAELEFAVLKEKPNFKPEQFVDDRFYKVALKTLAKEPGAKS
;
A
#
# COMPACT_ATOMS: atom_id res chain seq x y z
N ALA A 1 0.83 -29.92 1.99
CA ALA A 1 -0.06 -28.82 2.39
C ALA A 1 0.55 -27.49 1.98
N ALA A 2 -0.26 -26.50 1.66
CA ALA A 2 0.14 -25.12 1.37
C ALA A 2 -0.70 -24.16 2.20
N ALA A 3 -0.14 -22.98 2.50
CA ALA A 3 -0.84 -21.92 3.25
C ALA A 3 -0.54 -20.56 2.63
N LEU A 4 -1.52 -19.65 2.70
CA LEU A 4 -1.35 -18.24 2.32
C LEU A 4 -0.79 -17.50 3.53
N MET A 5 0.34 -16.81 3.30
CA MET A 5 1.02 -16.05 4.35
C MET A 5 1.34 -14.65 3.88
N ALA A 6 1.16 -13.69 4.79
CA ALA A 6 1.56 -12.31 4.57
C ALA A 6 2.87 -11.99 5.32
N PRO A 7 3.66 -11.01 4.86
CA PRO A 7 4.78 -10.50 5.62
C PRO A 7 4.36 -10.00 7.03
N PRO A 8 5.19 -10.18 8.07
CA PRO A 8 6.53 -10.76 8.05
C PRO A 8 6.57 -12.30 8.19
N THR A 9 5.43 -12.95 8.42
CA THR A 9 5.36 -14.39 8.72
C THR A 9 5.95 -15.25 7.59
N ASP A 10 5.76 -14.86 6.33
CA ASP A 10 6.34 -15.55 5.18
C ASP A 10 7.87 -15.63 5.27
N ARG A 11 8.54 -14.61 5.80
CA ARG A 11 10.01 -14.59 5.96
C ARG A 11 10.50 -15.58 6.97
N HIS A 12 9.80 -15.70 8.10
CA HIS A 12 10.15 -16.72 9.11
C HIS A 12 10.00 -18.13 8.54
N LEU A 13 8.97 -18.38 7.74
CA LEU A 13 8.79 -19.68 7.10
C LEU A 13 9.87 -19.98 6.05
N LEU A 14 10.26 -19.00 5.23
CA LEU A 14 11.37 -19.18 4.29
C LEU A 14 12.69 -19.49 5.00
N ASN A 15 12.97 -18.78 6.11
CA ASN A 15 14.14 -19.05 6.95
C ASN A 15 14.09 -20.43 7.61
N ALA A 16 12.90 -20.95 7.90
CA ALA A 16 12.68 -22.31 8.41
C ALA A 16 12.70 -23.40 7.32
N GLY A 17 13.05 -23.06 6.07
CA GLY A 17 13.20 -24.02 4.97
C GLY A 17 11.93 -24.28 4.15
N PHE A 18 10.84 -23.58 4.42
CA PHE A 18 9.65 -23.65 3.56
C PHE A 18 9.91 -22.97 2.20
N LYS A 19 9.20 -23.41 1.17
CA LYS A 19 9.34 -22.84 -0.18
C LYS A 19 8.15 -21.95 -0.51
N ARG A 20 8.44 -20.79 -1.12
CA ARG A 20 7.40 -19.96 -1.73
C ARG A 20 6.97 -20.59 -3.05
N LEU A 21 5.68 -20.87 -3.21
CA LEU A 21 5.11 -21.40 -4.44
C LEU A 21 4.77 -20.27 -5.43
N VAL A 22 4.23 -19.17 -4.91
CA VAL A 22 3.86 -17.99 -5.69
C VAL A 22 3.98 -16.73 -4.83
N TYR A 23 4.30 -15.60 -5.45
CA TYR A 23 4.21 -14.30 -4.82
C TYR A 23 3.07 -13.51 -5.48
N MET A 24 2.03 -13.22 -4.71
CA MET A 24 0.82 -12.59 -5.23
C MET A 24 1.08 -11.19 -5.83
N GLY A 25 2.13 -10.49 -5.36
CA GLY A 25 2.53 -9.21 -5.93
C GLY A 25 3.01 -9.29 -7.38
N ASP A 26 3.50 -10.44 -7.85
CA ASP A 26 3.87 -10.64 -9.24
C ASP A 26 2.65 -10.87 -10.13
N GLU A 27 1.64 -11.58 -9.60
CA GLU A 27 0.41 -11.94 -10.31
C GLU A 27 -0.59 -10.76 -10.38
N PHE A 28 -0.70 -10.00 -9.29
CA PHE A 28 -1.68 -8.94 -9.14
C PHE A 28 -1.04 -7.53 -9.13
N LYS A 29 -0.22 -7.26 -10.15
CA LYS A 29 0.37 -5.93 -10.34
C LYS A 29 -0.73 -4.88 -10.47
N ASN A 30 -0.52 -3.73 -9.82
CA ASN A 30 -1.45 -2.60 -9.79
C ASN A 30 -2.81 -2.87 -9.09
N VAL A 31 -2.97 -4.01 -8.42
CA VAL A 31 -4.13 -4.26 -7.57
C VAL A 31 -3.82 -3.75 -6.17
N PRO A 32 -4.53 -2.73 -5.65
CA PRO A 32 -4.24 -2.17 -4.34
C PRO A 32 -4.60 -3.19 -3.24
N PHE A 33 -3.69 -3.37 -2.30
CA PHE A 33 -3.96 -4.15 -1.10
C PHE A 33 -4.70 -3.29 -0.05
N SER A 34 -4.28 -2.04 0.10
CA SER A 34 -4.84 -1.09 1.05
C SER A 34 -4.85 0.31 0.46
N ALA A 35 -5.77 1.15 0.90
CA ALA A 35 -5.90 2.53 0.49
C ALA A 35 -6.37 3.40 1.66
N LEU A 36 -6.08 4.70 1.60
CA LEU A 36 -6.66 5.68 2.50
C LEU A 36 -8.15 5.85 2.14
N GLN A 37 -9.02 5.74 3.14
CA GLN A 37 -10.46 5.86 2.97
C GLN A 37 -11.00 6.98 3.86
N ALA A 38 -12.01 7.68 3.38
CA ALA A 38 -12.74 8.69 4.13
C ALA A 38 -14.24 8.64 3.80
N MET A 39 -15.06 9.04 4.76
CA MET A 39 -16.48 9.19 4.53
C MET A 39 -16.73 10.35 3.55
N GLN A 40 -17.69 10.21 2.65
CA GLN A 40 -18.05 11.28 1.71
C GLN A 40 -18.43 12.58 2.43
N LYS A 41 -19.13 12.47 3.54
CA LYS A 41 -19.47 13.61 4.40
C LYS A 41 -18.21 14.36 4.86
N GLN A 42 -17.18 13.66 5.34
CA GLN A 42 -15.93 14.28 5.77
C GLN A 42 -15.20 14.96 4.62
N ILE A 43 -15.19 14.35 3.44
CA ILE A 43 -14.59 14.93 2.23
C ILE A 43 -15.27 16.26 1.85
N GLN A 44 -16.58 16.35 2.04
CA GLN A 44 -17.37 17.53 1.70
C GLN A 44 -17.31 18.62 2.77
N GLU A 45 -17.40 18.25 4.05
CA GLU A 45 -17.48 19.20 5.15
C GLU A 45 -16.09 19.64 5.66
N GLU A 46 -15.08 18.77 5.52
CA GLU A 46 -13.72 19.03 6.02
C GLU A 46 -12.64 18.74 4.95
N PRO A 47 -12.71 19.37 3.76
CA PRO A 47 -11.76 19.10 2.66
C PRO A 47 -10.32 19.42 3.05
N ASP A 48 -10.08 20.42 3.88
CA ASP A 48 -8.73 20.79 4.34
C ASP A 48 -8.12 19.72 5.26
N VAL A 49 -8.93 19.08 6.11
CA VAL A 49 -8.47 17.96 6.95
C VAL A 49 -8.10 16.78 6.07
N THR A 50 -8.97 16.46 5.10
CA THR A 50 -8.72 15.41 4.12
C THR A 50 -7.44 15.67 3.32
N GLN A 51 -7.21 16.90 2.85
CA GLN A 51 -5.99 17.26 2.11
C GLN A 51 -4.73 17.11 2.99
N ARG A 52 -4.78 17.58 4.24
CA ARG A 52 -3.65 17.42 5.17
C ARG A 52 -3.32 15.95 5.42
N MET A 53 -4.34 15.09 5.58
CA MET A 53 -4.15 13.67 5.76
C MET A 53 -3.49 13.03 4.52
N VAL A 54 -3.98 13.33 3.32
CA VAL A 54 -3.40 12.84 2.06
C VAL A 54 -1.95 13.33 1.90
N ASN A 55 -1.67 14.60 2.20
CA ASN A 55 -0.32 15.14 2.17
C ASN A 55 0.60 14.40 3.15
N ALA A 56 0.15 14.16 4.38
CA ALA A 56 0.95 13.47 5.39
C ALA A 56 1.28 12.03 4.97
N VAL A 57 0.30 11.29 4.47
CA VAL A 57 0.51 9.92 3.97
C VAL A 57 1.43 9.92 2.75
N THR A 58 1.22 10.81 1.78
CA THR A 58 2.07 10.91 0.59
C THR A 58 3.52 11.24 0.98
N LYS A 59 3.72 12.18 1.90
CA LYS A 59 5.04 12.53 2.41
C LYS A 59 5.71 11.35 3.14
N ALA A 60 4.95 10.62 3.94
CA ALA A 60 5.46 9.41 4.62
C ALA A 60 5.90 8.34 3.63
N LEU A 61 5.14 8.11 2.55
CA LEU A 61 5.51 7.16 1.49
C LEU A 61 6.82 7.59 0.80
N TYR A 62 6.97 8.86 0.45
CA TYR A 62 8.21 9.38 -0.13
C TYR A 62 9.39 9.24 0.81
N TRP A 63 9.21 9.60 2.08
CA TRP A 63 10.24 9.46 3.10
C TRP A 63 10.67 8.00 3.28
N THR A 64 9.72 7.06 3.33
CA THR A 64 9.98 5.63 3.44
C THR A 64 10.85 5.14 2.28
N ARG A 65 10.58 5.57 1.07
CA ARG A 65 11.36 5.19 -0.13
C ARG A 65 12.77 5.80 -0.13
N ALA A 66 12.92 7.03 0.36
CA ALA A 66 14.19 7.74 0.40
C ALA A 66 15.10 7.36 1.57
N ASN A 67 14.55 6.78 2.64
CA ASN A 67 15.25 6.53 3.90
C ASN A 67 15.17 5.06 4.32
N ARG A 68 15.90 4.21 3.60
CA ARG A 68 15.89 2.77 3.82
C ARG A 68 16.12 2.37 5.29
N ASP A 69 17.19 2.86 5.90
CA ASP A 69 17.56 2.47 7.26
C ASP A 69 16.55 2.98 8.30
N GLY A 70 16.12 4.23 8.19
CA GLY A 70 15.09 4.77 9.06
C GLY A 70 13.74 4.06 8.90
N ALA A 71 13.38 3.65 7.68
CA ALA A 71 12.18 2.87 7.43
C ALA A 71 12.28 1.47 8.07
N ILE A 72 13.44 0.82 7.99
CA ILE A 72 13.70 -0.47 8.64
C ILE A 72 13.56 -0.33 10.17
N ASP A 73 14.11 0.73 10.76
CA ASP A 73 14.00 0.98 12.20
C ASP A 73 12.54 1.15 12.64
N ILE A 74 11.73 1.86 11.84
CA ILE A 74 10.29 2.00 12.08
C ILE A 74 9.57 0.66 11.96
N ILE A 75 9.88 -0.14 10.92
CA ILE A 75 9.31 -1.48 10.73
C ILE A 75 9.63 -2.36 11.95
N MET A 76 10.87 -2.36 12.42
CA MET A 76 11.26 -3.11 13.60
C MET A 76 10.47 -2.69 14.83
N LYS A 77 10.39 -1.39 15.07
CA LYS A 77 9.66 -0.84 16.23
C LYS A 77 8.17 -1.14 16.16
N ALA A 78 7.52 -0.85 15.04
CA ALA A 78 6.07 -1.04 14.85
C ALA A 78 5.70 -2.53 14.83
N GLY A 79 6.51 -3.37 14.19
CA GLY A 79 6.32 -4.81 14.10
C GLY A 79 6.82 -5.59 15.31
N ARG A 80 7.42 -4.92 16.32
CA ARG A 80 8.08 -5.56 17.49
C ARG A 80 9.07 -6.64 17.05
N MET A 81 9.82 -6.36 15.99
CA MET A 81 10.78 -7.28 15.40
C MET A 81 12.17 -7.07 16.02
N ASN A 82 12.85 -8.16 16.33
CA ASN A 82 14.21 -8.12 16.89
C ASN A 82 15.29 -8.43 15.84
N GLU A 83 14.90 -8.89 14.65
CA GLU A 83 15.81 -9.32 13.60
C GLU A 83 15.85 -8.30 12.45
N ARG A 84 16.85 -7.40 12.49
CA ARG A 84 17.05 -6.39 11.45
C ARG A 84 17.15 -6.97 10.03
N PRO A 85 17.80 -8.12 9.77
CA PRO A 85 17.81 -8.72 8.43
C PRO A 85 16.43 -9.11 7.91
N VAL A 86 15.52 -9.56 8.78
CA VAL A 86 14.12 -9.87 8.43
C VAL A 86 13.38 -8.59 8.08
N ALA A 87 13.51 -7.54 8.90
CA ALA A 87 12.90 -6.24 8.63
C ALA A 87 13.44 -5.60 7.34
N ALA A 88 14.74 -5.71 7.07
CA ALA A 88 15.36 -5.24 5.83
C ALA A 88 14.80 -5.98 4.60
N SER A 89 14.71 -7.31 4.68
CA SER A 89 14.14 -8.13 3.61
C SER A 89 12.66 -7.79 3.35
N LEU A 90 11.91 -7.46 4.40
CA LEU A 90 10.53 -7.00 4.28
C LEU A 90 10.46 -5.63 3.58
N TYR A 91 11.30 -4.68 3.99
CA TYR A 91 11.38 -3.38 3.34
C TYR A 91 11.70 -3.51 1.85
N ASP A 92 12.74 -4.28 1.51
CA ASP A 92 13.18 -4.45 0.11
C ASP A 92 12.10 -5.12 -0.77
N LEU A 93 11.29 -6.03 -0.18
CA LEU A 93 10.14 -6.62 -0.87
C LEU A 93 9.02 -5.62 -1.14
N MET A 94 8.75 -4.71 -0.19
CA MET A 94 7.57 -3.86 -0.21
C MET A 94 7.85 -2.44 -0.69
N ARG A 95 9.12 -2.04 -0.80
CA ARG A 95 9.52 -0.67 -1.15
C ARG A 95 8.78 -0.12 -2.38
N ASP A 96 8.71 -0.92 -3.44
CA ASP A 96 8.11 -0.50 -4.70
C ASP A 96 6.58 -0.58 -4.70
N ALA A 97 6.00 -1.23 -3.69
CA ALA A 97 4.55 -1.23 -3.44
C ALA A 97 4.06 0.00 -2.66
N TYR A 98 4.98 0.73 -1.99
CA TYR A 98 4.65 1.98 -1.29
C TYR A 98 4.56 3.15 -2.27
N ILE A 99 3.55 3.11 -3.12
CA ILE A 99 3.28 4.16 -4.10
C ILE A 99 2.14 5.05 -3.61
N PRO A 100 2.24 6.37 -3.77
CA PRO A 100 1.11 7.24 -3.57
C PRO A 100 0.16 7.10 -4.76
N GLY A 101 -1.13 7.04 -4.49
CA GLY A 101 -2.17 6.99 -5.50
C GLY A 101 -2.90 5.67 -5.59
N LEU A 102 -4.09 5.74 -6.15
CA LEU A 102 -4.99 4.63 -6.36
C LEU A 102 -5.61 4.79 -7.74
N SER A 103 -5.51 3.77 -8.60
CA SER A 103 -6.19 3.76 -9.88
C SER A 103 -7.60 3.16 -9.77
N ALA A 104 -8.55 3.74 -10.48
CA ALA A 104 -9.90 3.19 -10.59
C ALA A 104 -9.89 1.77 -11.19
N GLU A 105 -9.02 1.52 -12.17
CA GLU A 105 -8.83 0.19 -12.76
C GLU A 105 -8.32 -0.82 -11.73
N GLY A 106 -7.33 -0.46 -10.92
CA GLY A 106 -6.79 -1.34 -9.87
C GLY A 106 -7.85 -1.66 -8.81
N LEU A 107 -8.68 -0.68 -8.43
CA LEU A 107 -9.79 -0.89 -7.51
C LEU A 107 -10.84 -1.85 -8.11
N TYR A 108 -11.15 -1.70 -9.40
CA TYR A 108 -12.09 -2.58 -10.08
C TYR A 108 -11.58 -4.03 -10.13
N LYS A 109 -10.32 -4.22 -10.50
CA LYS A 109 -9.68 -5.55 -10.47
C LYS A 109 -9.73 -6.18 -9.06
N ARG A 110 -9.51 -5.37 -8.03
CA ARG A 110 -9.64 -5.83 -6.64
C ARG A 110 -11.07 -6.30 -6.35
N ALA A 111 -12.06 -5.51 -6.74
CA ALA A 111 -13.46 -5.87 -6.57
C ALA A 111 -13.83 -7.14 -7.36
N GLU A 112 -13.38 -7.27 -8.61
CA GLU A 112 -13.62 -8.49 -9.40
C GLU A 112 -13.09 -9.75 -8.70
N LEU A 113 -11.90 -9.69 -8.09
CA LEU A 113 -11.33 -10.81 -7.34
C LEU A 113 -12.18 -11.17 -6.12
N GLU A 114 -12.67 -10.17 -5.38
CA GLU A 114 -13.50 -10.40 -4.19
C GLU A 114 -14.89 -10.93 -4.58
N PHE A 115 -15.53 -10.32 -5.59
CA PHE A 115 -16.84 -10.75 -6.06
C PHE A 115 -16.80 -12.12 -6.76
N ALA A 116 -15.69 -12.50 -7.37
CA ALA A 116 -15.54 -13.84 -7.94
C ALA A 116 -15.68 -14.95 -6.89
N VAL A 117 -15.24 -14.73 -5.66
CA VAL A 117 -15.43 -15.66 -4.54
C VAL A 117 -16.90 -15.80 -4.19
N LEU A 118 -17.68 -14.72 -4.30
CA LEU A 118 -19.12 -14.69 -4.08
C LEU A 118 -19.94 -15.16 -5.28
N LYS A 119 -19.29 -15.47 -6.41
CA LYS A 119 -19.91 -15.78 -7.72
C LYS A 119 -20.83 -14.66 -8.22
N GLU A 120 -20.48 -13.43 -7.92
CA GLU A 120 -21.19 -12.22 -8.31
C GLU A 120 -20.29 -11.34 -9.23
N LYS A 121 -20.86 -10.27 -9.77
CA LYS A 121 -20.11 -9.25 -10.50
C LYS A 121 -20.22 -7.92 -9.75
N PRO A 122 -19.15 -7.11 -9.73
CA PRO A 122 -19.25 -5.75 -9.20
C PRO A 122 -20.37 -4.98 -9.88
N ASN A 123 -21.24 -4.37 -9.10
CA ASN A 123 -22.39 -3.59 -9.58
C ASN A 123 -22.19 -2.07 -9.43
N PHE A 124 -20.94 -1.62 -9.34
CA PHE A 124 -20.56 -0.23 -9.18
C PHE A 124 -19.54 0.20 -10.24
N LYS A 125 -19.41 1.51 -10.43
CA LYS A 125 -18.35 2.11 -11.25
C LYS A 125 -17.21 2.53 -10.35
N PRO A 126 -15.96 2.10 -10.59
CA PRO A 126 -14.81 2.38 -9.73
C PRO A 126 -14.59 3.87 -9.49
N GLU A 127 -14.86 4.71 -10.49
CA GLU A 127 -14.70 6.16 -10.43
C GLU A 127 -15.57 6.82 -9.37
N GLN A 128 -16.62 6.16 -8.92
CA GLN A 128 -17.49 6.66 -7.84
C GLN A 128 -16.83 6.55 -6.45
N PHE A 129 -15.79 5.71 -6.34
CA PHE A 129 -15.11 5.43 -5.08
C PHE A 129 -13.67 5.93 -5.04
N VAL A 130 -13.17 6.50 -6.15
CA VAL A 130 -11.83 7.05 -6.23
C VAL A 130 -11.91 8.57 -6.38
N ASP A 131 -11.50 9.28 -5.33
CA ASP A 131 -11.33 10.73 -5.37
C ASP A 131 -9.84 11.07 -5.40
N ASP A 132 -9.32 11.33 -6.57
CA ASP A 132 -7.90 11.61 -6.79
C ASP A 132 -7.53 13.09 -6.69
N ARG A 133 -8.50 13.98 -6.42
CA ARG A 133 -8.28 15.44 -6.35
C ARG A 133 -7.21 15.79 -5.32
N PHE A 134 -7.35 15.27 -4.11
CA PHE A 134 -6.43 15.52 -3.00
C PHE A 134 -5.04 14.96 -3.29
N TYR A 135 -4.98 13.80 -3.90
CA TYR A 135 -3.71 13.20 -4.30
C TYR A 135 -3.00 14.00 -5.38
N LYS A 136 -3.71 14.50 -6.39
CA LYS A 136 -3.14 15.39 -7.44
C LYS A 136 -2.56 16.67 -6.85
N VAL A 137 -3.19 17.24 -5.83
CA VAL A 137 -2.65 18.39 -5.08
C VAL A 137 -1.42 17.98 -4.29
N ALA A 138 -1.46 16.84 -3.58
CA ALA A 138 -0.31 16.36 -2.81
C ALA A 138 0.94 16.14 -3.70
N LEU A 139 0.78 15.54 -4.88
CA LEU A 139 1.87 15.36 -5.84
C LEU A 139 2.54 16.69 -6.23
N LYS A 140 1.75 17.72 -6.50
CA LYS A 140 2.27 19.06 -6.86
C LYS A 140 2.99 19.71 -5.68
N THR A 141 2.39 19.66 -4.50
CA THR A 141 2.89 20.27 -3.27
C THR A 141 4.20 19.62 -2.81
N LEU A 142 4.29 18.30 -2.95
CA LEU A 142 5.39 17.48 -2.43
C LEU A 142 6.39 17.06 -3.53
N ALA A 143 6.33 17.66 -4.71
CA ALA A 143 7.17 17.29 -5.85
C ALA A 143 8.70 17.43 -5.61
N LYS A 144 9.10 18.22 -4.60
CA LYS A 144 10.50 18.44 -4.22
C LYS A 144 10.97 17.58 -3.04
N GLU A 145 10.07 16.81 -2.42
CA GLU A 145 10.44 15.94 -1.30
C GLU A 145 11.36 14.81 -1.78
N PRO A 146 12.34 14.40 -0.97
CA PRO A 146 13.15 13.24 -1.27
C PRO A 146 12.25 12.00 -1.46
N GLY A 147 12.52 11.21 -2.50
CA GLY A 147 11.70 10.04 -2.85
C GLY A 147 10.46 10.32 -3.70
N ALA A 148 10.15 11.60 -4.01
CA ALA A 148 9.05 11.96 -4.92
C ALA A 148 9.33 11.55 -6.38
N LYS A 149 10.60 11.50 -6.76
CA LYS A 149 11.05 11.07 -8.08
C LYS A 149 11.62 9.67 -7.98
N SER A 150 10.91 8.73 -8.50
CA SER A 150 11.43 7.35 -8.67
C SER A 150 10.64 6.64 -9.77
#